data_6374ca2e40506fd594d586555d0fc622
#
_entry.id   6374ca2e40506fd594d586555d0fc622
#
_cell.length_a   1.000
_cell.length_b   1.000
_cell.length_c   1.000
_cell.angle_alpha   90.00
_cell.angle_beta   90.00
_cell.angle_gamma   90.00
#
_symmetry.space_group_name_H-M   'P 1'
#
loop_
_entity.id
_entity.type
_entity.pdbx_description
1 polymer ?
#
loop_
_entity_poly.entity_id
_entity_poly.type
_entity_poly.pdbx_seq_one_letter_code
_entity_poly.pdbx_strand_id
1 'polypeptide(L)'
;MTTVLPSVGWNTLGMLSLYGFVSGSIKDGKLNPVRALDATSKMDEELLASLAGRITNNRIAHILGGTQVAGAAERIAKYTSKFKNAMQGNKLTVREVQSTSQVAGASHSVASSMENLRRLAEERLGKITLNSGLSYATIAVQRYRRSDGTTGWLILIPGTDGQDDSPFGWEQNLELMSSNANRRRNADSFRMVEEAMRQAGIGKDEPVALVGHSQGGIVAAALASDLKDSYAIDHVVTAGSPVANHPIPPKTWVTSIEIEDELVASLDGGRNPSTEQWLTVRGKVTQTTGVTPPTVNADGSCTPGQNTGSAESNYAGALVADAPKTKEISHWLKYHQAAYRNATDLGSPAVDAHERHFQQIIDGELIDTRYYEGRMSHD
;
A
#
# COMPACT_ATOMS: atom_id res chain seq x y z
N MET A 1 -16.04 1.62 -32.60
CA MET A 1 -16.45 1.22 -31.23
C MET A 1 -15.34 1.33 -30.17
N THR A 2 -14.10 1.60 -30.55
CA THR A 2 -12.92 1.63 -29.68
C THR A 2 -12.63 3.00 -29.01
N THR A 3 -13.32 4.05 -29.39
CA THR A 3 -13.07 5.42 -28.88
C THR A 3 -13.96 5.86 -27.69
N VAL A 4 -15.02 5.11 -27.40
CA VAL A 4 -15.95 5.48 -26.32
C VAL A 4 -15.55 4.88 -24.96
N LEU A 5 -14.96 3.68 -24.95
CA LEU A 5 -14.58 2.97 -23.73
C LEU A 5 -13.47 3.65 -22.90
N PRO A 6 -12.39 4.22 -23.51
CA PRO A 6 -11.41 4.99 -22.75
C PRO A 6 -11.99 6.22 -22.07
N SER A 7 -12.99 6.87 -22.68
CA SER A 7 -13.62 8.06 -22.10
C SER A 7 -14.50 7.74 -20.88
N VAL A 8 -15.07 6.55 -20.81
CA VAL A 8 -15.94 6.12 -19.68
C VAL A 8 -15.13 5.86 -18.42
N GLY A 9 -13.98 5.18 -18.50
CA GLY A 9 -13.09 4.95 -17.35
C GLY A 9 -12.54 6.27 -16.77
N TRP A 10 -12.26 7.24 -17.66
CA TRP A 10 -11.77 8.59 -17.28
C TRP A 10 -12.82 9.43 -16.63
N ASN A 11 -14.02 9.41 -17.18
CA ASN A 11 -15.16 10.06 -16.57
C ASN A 11 -15.45 9.46 -15.19
N THR A 12 -15.16 8.19 -14.96
CA THR A 12 -15.43 7.53 -13.67
C THR A 12 -14.44 7.95 -12.58
N LEU A 13 -13.14 7.99 -12.86
CA LEU A 13 -12.13 8.51 -11.90
C LEU A 13 -12.28 10.01 -11.69
N GLY A 14 -12.52 10.77 -12.76
CA GLY A 14 -12.83 12.21 -12.68
C GLY A 14 -14.14 12.49 -11.95
N MET A 15 -15.17 11.66 -12.14
CA MET A 15 -16.45 11.79 -11.44
C MET A 15 -16.35 11.38 -9.98
N LEU A 16 -15.53 10.41 -9.61
CA LEU A 16 -15.30 10.03 -8.21
C LEU A 16 -14.57 11.15 -7.46
N SER A 17 -13.54 11.73 -8.07
CA SER A 17 -12.85 12.89 -7.51
C SER A 17 -13.76 14.13 -7.44
N LEU A 18 -14.57 14.35 -8.48
CA LEU A 18 -15.55 15.43 -8.51
C LEU A 18 -16.69 15.20 -7.52
N TYR A 19 -17.15 13.97 -7.37
CA TYR A 19 -18.21 13.63 -6.40
C TYR A 19 -17.71 13.80 -4.96
N GLY A 20 -16.51 13.37 -4.63
CA GLY A 20 -15.87 13.63 -3.33
C GLY A 20 -15.70 15.13 -3.08
N PHE A 21 -15.25 15.87 -4.08
CA PHE A 21 -15.10 17.33 -4.02
C PHE A 21 -16.46 18.03 -3.79
N VAL A 22 -17.46 17.70 -4.58
CA VAL A 22 -18.82 18.31 -4.49
C VAL A 22 -19.52 17.89 -3.21
N SER A 23 -19.48 16.61 -2.81
CA SER A 23 -20.14 16.13 -1.59
C SER A 23 -19.52 16.71 -0.33
N GLY A 24 -18.19 16.89 -0.30
CA GLY A 24 -17.49 17.57 0.79
C GLY A 24 -17.81 19.07 0.87
N SER A 25 -18.01 19.72 -0.28
CA SER A 25 -18.35 21.14 -0.35
C SER A 25 -19.76 21.46 0.14
N ILE A 26 -20.70 20.53 -0.04
CA ILE A 26 -22.14 20.77 0.19
C ILE A 26 -22.56 20.45 1.62
N LYS A 27 -21.79 19.70 2.38
CA LYS A 27 -22.18 19.15 3.69
C LYS A 27 -22.55 20.20 4.74
N ASP A 28 -22.09 21.45 4.57
CA ASP A 28 -22.37 22.58 5.48
C ASP A 28 -23.01 23.81 4.78
N GLY A 29 -23.49 23.66 3.56
CA GLY A 29 -24.13 24.76 2.81
C GLY A 29 -23.19 25.90 2.41
N LYS A 30 -21.88 25.76 2.62
CA LYS A 30 -20.85 26.72 2.20
C LYS A 30 -19.79 26.00 1.39
N LEU A 31 -19.52 26.54 0.20
CA LEU A 31 -18.38 26.11 -0.63
C LEU A 31 -17.06 26.41 0.11
N ASN A 32 -16.49 25.36 0.71
CA ASN A 32 -15.17 25.44 1.33
C ASN A 32 -14.26 24.43 0.64
N PRO A 33 -13.37 24.87 -0.25
CA PRO A 33 -12.48 23.99 -1.00
C PRO A 33 -11.52 23.19 -0.10
N VAL A 34 -11.17 23.68 1.08
CA VAL A 34 -10.34 22.97 2.07
C VAL A 34 -11.08 21.75 2.61
N ARG A 35 -12.36 21.93 2.96
CA ARG A 35 -13.20 20.83 3.44
C ARG A 35 -13.58 19.82 2.35
N ALA A 36 -13.63 20.26 1.10
CA ALA A 36 -13.85 19.37 -0.02
C ALA A 36 -12.67 18.42 -0.24
N LEU A 37 -11.44 18.92 -0.06
CA LEU A 37 -10.23 18.09 -0.07
C LEU A 37 -10.16 17.18 1.16
N ASP A 38 -10.48 17.70 2.33
CA ASP A 38 -10.59 16.90 3.56
C ASP A 38 -11.63 15.78 3.44
N ALA A 39 -12.77 16.05 2.84
CA ALA A 39 -13.78 15.03 2.59
C ALA A 39 -13.36 14.04 1.50
N THR A 40 -12.55 14.44 0.51
CA THR A 40 -11.99 13.54 -0.51
C THR A 40 -10.84 12.70 0.07
N SER A 41 -10.06 13.24 0.98
CA SER A 41 -8.99 12.54 1.68
C SER A 41 -9.52 11.63 2.78
N LYS A 42 -10.63 11.99 3.41
CA LYS A 42 -11.42 11.19 4.36
C LYS A 42 -12.48 10.30 3.72
N MET A 43 -12.66 10.39 2.40
CA MET A 43 -13.28 9.30 1.66
C MET A 43 -12.32 8.13 1.78
N ASP A 44 -12.50 7.45 2.88
CA ASP A 44 -11.81 6.24 3.22
C ASP A 44 -11.55 5.45 1.96
N GLU A 45 -10.36 4.88 1.81
CA GLU A 45 -10.09 3.85 0.81
C GLU A 45 -11.29 2.91 0.66
N GLU A 46 -12.06 2.73 1.72
CA GLU A 46 -13.32 2.03 1.82
C GLU A 46 -14.41 2.54 0.88
N LEU A 47 -14.61 3.84 0.79
CA LEU A 47 -15.65 4.39 -0.06
C LEU A 47 -15.22 4.36 -1.53
N LEU A 48 -13.95 4.60 -1.82
CA LEU A 48 -13.38 4.47 -3.17
C LEU A 48 -13.46 3.02 -3.65
N ALA A 49 -13.07 2.04 -2.84
CA ALA A 49 -13.17 0.63 -3.18
C ALA A 49 -14.64 0.19 -3.32
N SER A 50 -15.55 0.66 -2.46
CA SER A 50 -16.97 0.31 -2.52
C SER A 50 -17.69 0.98 -3.70
N LEU A 51 -17.34 2.21 -4.06
CA LEU A 51 -17.89 2.92 -5.22
C LEU A 51 -17.33 2.35 -6.53
N ALA A 52 -16.05 2.07 -6.58
CA ALA A 52 -15.43 1.40 -7.70
C ALA A 52 -16.00 -0.01 -7.89
N GLY A 53 -16.28 -0.76 -6.80
CA GLY A 53 -16.93 -2.08 -6.84
C GLY A 53 -18.37 -2.07 -7.37
N ARG A 54 -19.07 -0.97 -7.19
CA ARG A 54 -20.44 -0.82 -7.71
C ARG A 54 -20.49 -0.36 -9.17
N ILE A 55 -19.45 0.35 -9.64
CA ILE A 55 -19.44 0.99 -10.96
C ILE A 55 -18.72 0.14 -11.99
N THR A 56 -17.71 -0.65 -11.57
CA THR A 56 -16.95 -1.50 -12.47
C THR A 56 -17.19 -2.97 -12.14
N ASN A 57 -18.02 -3.62 -12.94
CA ASN A 57 -17.88 -5.06 -13.10
C ASN A 57 -16.44 -5.31 -13.57
N ASN A 58 -15.69 -6.13 -12.87
CA ASN A 58 -14.23 -6.44 -12.96
C ASN A 58 -13.62 -6.54 -14.40
N ARG A 59 -14.44 -6.47 -15.43
CA ARG A 59 -14.05 -6.56 -16.84
C ARG A 59 -13.58 -5.25 -17.46
N ILE A 60 -13.91 -4.09 -16.90
CA ILE A 60 -13.67 -2.79 -17.55
C ILE A 60 -12.22 -2.33 -17.36
N ALA A 61 -11.62 -2.55 -16.19
CA ALA A 61 -10.22 -2.19 -15.94
C ALA A 61 -9.25 -2.95 -16.87
N HIS A 62 -9.52 -4.22 -17.15
CA HIS A 62 -8.73 -5.03 -18.07
C HIS A 62 -8.88 -4.64 -19.57
N ILE A 63 -9.92 -3.88 -19.92
CA ILE A 63 -10.17 -3.45 -21.31
C ILE A 63 -9.36 -2.19 -21.65
N LEU A 64 -9.01 -1.37 -20.66
CA LEU A 64 -8.38 -0.06 -20.89
C LEU A 64 -6.87 -0.11 -21.13
N GLY A 65 -6.20 -1.19 -20.75
CA GLY A 65 -4.73 -1.33 -20.90
C GLY A 65 -3.92 -0.39 -20.01
N GLY A 66 -2.90 -0.93 -19.34
CA GLY A 66 -2.13 -0.22 -18.30
C GLY A 66 -1.45 1.08 -18.74
N THR A 67 -0.96 1.15 -19.99
CA THR A 67 -0.30 2.36 -20.51
C THR A 67 -1.25 3.56 -20.65
N GLN A 68 -2.52 3.32 -20.93
CA GLN A 68 -3.52 4.38 -21.04
C GLN A 68 -3.89 4.94 -19.66
N VAL A 69 -3.98 4.09 -18.64
CA VAL A 69 -4.23 4.50 -17.26
C VAL A 69 -3.08 5.33 -16.73
N ALA A 70 -1.83 4.88 -16.89
CA ALA A 70 -0.65 5.61 -16.44
C ALA A 70 -0.49 7.00 -17.11
N GLY A 71 -0.72 7.06 -18.42
CA GLY A 71 -0.67 8.33 -19.17
C GLY A 71 -1.77 9.29 -18.79
N ALA A 72 -2.83 8.76 -18.33
CA ALA A 72 -3.95 9.53 -17.90
C ALA A 72 -3.82 9.95 -16.42
N ALA A 73 -3.31 9.13 -15.53
CA ALA A 73 -2.92 9.54 -14.20
C ALA A 73 -1.97 10.74 -14.27
N GLU A 74 -1.03 10.76 -15.22
CA GLU A 74 -0.17 11.92 -15.46
C GLU A 74 -0.94 13.19 -15.80
N ARG A 75 -1.91 13.11 -16.72
CA ARG A 75 -2.69 14.30 -17.11
C ARG A 75 -3.48 14.87 -15.93
N ILE A 76 -4.11 14.03 -15.14
CA ILE A 76 -4.84 14.48 -13.94
C ILE A 76 -3.88 15.01 -12.89
N ALA A 77 -2.81 14.29 -12.59
CA ALA A 77 -1.80 14.70 -11.62
C ALA A 77 -1.21 16.10 -11.93
N LYS A 78 -1.10 16.45 -13.21
CA LYS A 78 -0.66 17.80 -13.62
C LYS A 78 -1.56 18.93 -13.07
N TYR A 79 -2.85 18.68 -12.96
CA TYR A 79 -3.80 19.67 -12.44
C TYR A 79 -3.95 19.56 -10.92
N THR A 80 -4.05 18.35 -10.40
CA THR A 80 -4.23 18.10 -8.97
C THR A 80 -3.00 18.50 -8.15
N SER A 81 -1.78 18.33 -8.66
CA SER A 81 -0.53 18.75 -7.97
C SER A 81 -0.48 20.23 -7.69
N LYS A 82 -0.95 21.08 -8.63
CA LYS A 82 -0.99 22.53 -8.39
C LYS A 82 -1.97 22.90 -7.28
N PHE A 83 -3.11 22.26 -7.28
CA PHE A 83 -4.14 22.47 -6.27
C PHE A 83 -3.69 21.95 -4.90
N LYS A 84 -3.13 20.76 -4.86
CA LYS A 84 -2.51 20.17 -3.66
C LYS A 84 -1.49 21.11 -3.03
N ASN A 85 -0.52 21.59 -3.82
CA ASN A 85 0.51 22.51 -3.31
C ASN A 85 -0.08 23.83 -2.77
N ALA A 86 -1.17 24.32 -3.36
CA ALA A 86 -1.86 25.49 -2.86
C ALA A 86 -2.58 25.24 -1.53
N MET A 87 -2.95 24.00 -1.23
CA MET A 87 -3.71 23.62 -0.03
C MET A 87 -2.82 23.13 1.10
N GLN A 88 -1.92 22.19 0.82
CA GLN A 88 -1.05 21.57 1.80
C GLN A 88 0.32 22.26 1.94
N GLY A 89 0.67 23.09 0.97
CA GLY A 89 2.02 23.63 0.81
C GLY A 89 2.91 22.66 0.01
N ASN A 90 4.14 23.09 -0.21
CA ASN A 90 5.14 22.38 -1.00
C ASN A 90 6.38 21.99 -0.19
N LYS A 91 6.45 22.43 1.06
CA LYS A 91 7.56 22.16 1.97
C LYS A 91 7.31 20.90 2.77
N LEU A 92 8.10 19.88 2.47
CA LEU A 92 8.10 18.63 3.21
C LEU A 92 9.14 18.69 4.34
N THR A 93 8.72 18.39 5.55
CA THR A 93 9.60 18.13 6.69
C THR A 93 9.52 16.68 7.08
N VAL A 94 10.65 16.00 7.16
CA VAL A 94 10.77 14.61 7.62
C VAL A 94 11.64 14.59 8.85
N ARG A 95 11.16 13.96 9.92
CA ARG A 95 11.89 13.85 11.17
C ARG A 95 11.82 12.45 11.75
N GLU A 96 12.88 12.02 12.38
CA GLU A 96 12.86 10.84 13.21
C GLU A 96 12.03 11.11 14.48
N VAL A 97 11.14 10.18 14.83
CA VAL A 97 10.27 10.25 16.01
C VAL A 97 10.47 9.01 16.88
N GLN A 98 10.38 9.20 18.19
CA GLN A 98 10.52 8.12 19.14
C GLN A 98 9.17 7.46 19.41
N SER A 99 9.17 6.14 19.44
CA SER A 99 8.03 5.37 19.90
C SER A 99 8.19 4.99 21.38
N THR A 100 7.14 5.16 22.15
CA THR A 100 7.12 4.80 23.59
C THR A 100 6.79 3.32 23.82
N SER A 101 6.44 2.59 22.76
CA SER A 101 6.16 1.16 22.79
C SER A 101 6.68 0.47 21.53
N GLN A 102 6.80 -0.85 21.55
CA GLN A 102 7.21 -1.60 20.39
C GLN A 102 6.02 -1.79 19.42
N VAL A 103 5.98 -1.01 18.35
CA VAL A 103 4.98 -1.14 17.28
C VAL A 103 5.42 -2.17 16.26
N ALA A 104 6.64 -2.07 15.74
CA ALA A 104 7.23 -3.02 14.81
C ALA A 104 8.37 -3.78 15.49
N GLY A 105 8.23 -5.08 15.61
CA GLY A 105 9.28 -5.98 16.11
C GLY A 105 10.19 -6.48 14.98
N ALA A 106 11.10 -7.42 15.30
CA ALA A 106 11.91 -8.08 14.29
C ALA A 106 11.01 -8.80 13.27
N SER A 107 11.33 -8.60 11.99
CA SER A 107 10.71 -9.32 10.88
C SER A 107 11.62 -10.47 10.46
N HIS A 108 11.02 -11.63 10.21
CA HIS A 108 11.74 -12.84 9.79
C HIS A 108 11.17 -13.42 8.49
N SER A 109 10.10 -12.83 7.97
CA SER A 109 9.35 -13.29 6.82
C SER A 109 8.54 -12.14 6.21
N VAL A 110 8.05 -12.33 5.00
CA VAL A 110 7.06 -11.42 4.40
C VAL A 110 5.83 -11.30 5.31
N ALA A 111 5.32 -12.42 5.82
CA ALA A 111 4.14 -12.42 6.70
C ALA A 111 4.35 -11.62 7.98
N SER A 112 5.49 -11.76 8.67
CA SER A 112 5.80 -10.98 9.88
C SER A 112 6.04 -9.50 9.58
N SER A 113 6.59 -9.18 8.41
CA SER A 113 6.76 -7.79 7.96
C SER A 113 5.42 -7.12 7.67
N MET A 114 4.49 -7.85 7.04
CA MET A 114 3.11 -7.37 6.85
C MET A 114 2.38 -7.16 8.17
N GLU A 115 2.63 -8.01 9.16
CA GLU A 115 2.07 -7.87 10.50
C GLU A 115 2.57 -6.60 11.19
N ASN A 116 3.88 -6.35 11.14
CA ASN A 116 4.48 -5.12 11.65
C ASN A 116 3.94 -3.88 10.92
N LEU A 117 3.77 -3.96 9.59
CA LEU A 117 3.16 -2.89 8.80
C LEU A 117 1.71 -2.64 9.22
N ARG A 118 0.92 -3.70 9.45
CA ARG A 118 -0.46 -3.60 9.89
C ARG A 118 -0.56 -2.92 11.27
N ARG A 119 0.27 -3.34 12.22
CA ARG A 119 0.34 -2.72 13.56
C ARG A 119 0.65 -1.23 13.47
N LEU A 120 1.64 -0.86 12.66
CA LEU A 120 1.99 0.54 12.42
C LEU A 120 0.84 1.31 11.78
N ALA A 121 0.22 0.75 10.74
CA ALA A 121 -0.88 1.39 10.02
C ALA A 121 -2.12 1.60 10.90
N GLU A 122 -2.49 0.60 11.69
CA GLU A 122 -3.65 0.66 12.57
C GLU A 122 -3.42 1.55 13.80
N GLU A 123 -2.21 1.51 14.40
CA GLU A 123 -1.85 2.37 15.54
C GLU A 123 -1.89 3.85 15.15
N ARG A 124 -1.23 4.24 14.05
CA ARG A 124 -1.17 5.63 13.59
C ARG A 124 -2.54 6.21 13.23
N LEU A 125 -3.51 5.38 12.92
CA LEU A 125 -4.90 5.75 12.63
C LEU A 125 -5.83 5.63 13.85
N GLY A 126 -5.30 5.22 15.01
CA GLY A 126 -6.07 5.04 16.23
C GLY A 126 -7.05 3.85 16.18
N LYS A 127 -6.85 2.89 15.26
CA LYS A 127 -7.68 1.67 15.17
C LYS A 127 -7.31 0.64 16.23
N ILE A 128 -6.05 0.64 16.64
CA ILE A 128 -5.55 -0.10 17.81
C ILE A 128 -4.81 0.88 18.73
N THR A 129 -4.63 0.50 19.99
CA THR A 129 -3.95 1.34 20.97
C THR A 129 -2.74 0.59 21.50
N LEU A 130 -1.56 0.91 20.97
CA LEU A 130 -0.28 0.41 21.47
C LEU A 130 0.44 1.44 22.35
N ASN A 131 -0.15 2.61 22.53
CA ASN A 131 0.41 3.73 23.30
C ASN A 131 1.81 4.15 22.82
N SER A 132 2.01 4.12 21.51
CA SER A 132 3.32 4.38 20.90
C SER A 132 3.68 5.87 20.82
N GLY A 133 2.68 6.75 20.82
CA GLY A 133 2.84 8.16 20.52
C GLY A 133 3.07 8.47 19.04
N LEU A 134 3.08 7.45 18.17
CA LEU A 134 3.20 7.64 16.73
C LEU A 134 1.89 8.19 16.16
N SER A 135 2.02 9.04 15.15
CA SER A 135 0.89 9.69 14.51
C SER A 135 0.82 9.35 13.01
N TYR A 136 -0.17 9.92 12.29
CA TYR A 136 -0.27 9.73 10.85
C TYR A 136 1.03 10.11 10.11
N ALA A 137 1.14 9.69 8.86
CA ALA A 137 2.33 9.87 8.01
C ALA A 137 3.64 9.37 8.67
N THR A 138 3.55 8.26 9.39
CA THR A 138 4.71 7.60 10.00
C THR A 138 5.05 6.32 9.24
N ILE A 139 6.32 6.14 8.92
CA ILE A 139 6.90 4.91 8.38
C ILE A 139 7.90 4.32 9.36
N ALA A 140 8.23 3.04 9.21
CA ALA A 140 9.28 2.39 9.99
C ALA A 140 10.43 1.95 9.09
N VAL A 141 11.65 2.19 9.56
CA VAL A 141 12.90 1.75 8.92
C VAL A 141 13.64 0.86 9.90
N GLN A 142 13.84 -0.39 9.52
CA GLN A 142 14.52 -1.40 10.31
C GLN A 142 15.90 -1.70 9.72
N ARG A 143 16.90 -1.71 10.58
CA ARG A 143 18.28 -2.06 10.22
C ARG A 143 18.63 -3.42 10.81
N TYR A 144 19.10 -4.32 9.96
CA TYR A 144 19.53 -5.65 10.32
C TYR A 144 21.03 -5.81 10.15
N ARG A 145 21.67 -6.50 11.10
CA ARG A 145 22.99 -7.07 10.92
C ARG A 145 22.79 -8.49 10.40
N ARG A 146 23.11 -8.67 9.13
CA ARG A 146 22.94 -9.95 8.44
C ARG A 146 23.92 -10.99 8.96
N SER A 147 23.62 -12.25 8.69
CA SER A 147 24.44 -13.39 9.12
C SER A 147 25.88 -13.34 8.57
N ASP A 148 26.07 -12.71 7.40
CA ASP A 148 27.38 -12.46 6.78
C ASP A 148 28.12 -11.24 7.34
N GLY A 149 27.57 -10.54 8.34
CA GLY A 149 28.11 -9.34 8.97
C GLY A 149 27.82 -8.05 8.23
N THR A 150 27.17 -8.09 7.06
CA THR A 150 26.74 -6.90 6.31
C THR A 150 25.44 -6.32 6.87
N THR A 151 25.04 -5.16 6.36
CA THR A 151 23.79 -4.50 6.73
C THR A 151 22.70 -4.78 5.70
N GLY A 152 21.49 -5.08 6.18
CA GLY A 152 20.27 -5.13 5.38
C GLY A 152 19.22 -4.21 5.97
N TRP A 153 18.29 -3.77 5.13
CA TRP A 153 17.26 -2.81 5.50
C TRP A 153 15.85 -3.28 5.13
N LEU A 154 14.89 -2.98 6.00
CA LEU A 154 13.48 -3.20 5.75
C LEU A 154 12.71 -1.91 6.03
N ILE A 155 11.90 -1.47 5.07
CA ILE A 155 11.08 -0.27 5.21
C ILE A 155 9.61 -0.65 5.12
N LEU A 156 8.83 -0.26 6.13
CA LEU A 156 7.40 -0.49 6.23
C LEU A 156 6.66 0.80 5.90
N ILE A 157 5.88 0.78 4.82
CA ILE A 157 5.23 1.97 4.25
C ILE A 157 3.71 1.78 4.27
N PRO A 158 3.00 2.42 5.22
CA PRO A 158 1.53 2.38 5.26
C PRO A 158 0.89 3.10 4.07
N GLY A 159 -0.41 2.89 3.91
CA GLY A 159 -1.22 3.55 2.88
C GLY A 159 -1.60 4.99 3.21
N THR A 160 -2.55 5.52 2.44
CA THR A 160 -3.15 6.86 2.61
C THR A 160 -3.72 7.03 4.02
N ASP A 161 -3.55 8.20 4.62
CA ASP A 161 -4.09 8.52 5.95
C ASP A 161 -5.08 9.69 5.97
N GLY A 162 -5.16 10.45 4.88
CA GLY A 162 -6.16 11.46 4.66
C GLY A 162 -6.10 12.69 5.57
N GLN A 163 -4.95 12.98 6.16
CA GLN A 163 -4.76 14.21 6.93
C GLN A 163 -4.29 15.36 6.03
N ASP A 164 -4.67 16.59 6.37
CA ASP A 164 -4.48 17.74 5.50
C ASP A 164 -3.01 18.08 5.22
N ASP A 165 -2.14 17.89 6.19
CA ASP A 165 -0.71 18.12 6.09
C ASP A 165 0.11 16.85 5.90
N SER A 166 -0.56 15.74 5.56
CA SER A 166 0.11 14.47 5.33
C SER A 166 0.70 14.36 3.93
N PRO A 167 1.95 13.91 3.79
CA PRO A 167 2.50 13.51 2.49
C PRO A 167 1.84 12.26 1.90
N PHE A 168 0.98 11.55 2.65
CA PHE A 168 0.21 10.39 2.19
C PHE A 168 -1.25 10.76 1.86
N GLY A 169 -1.46 11.93 1.25
CA GLY A 169 -2.76 12.35 0.75
C GLY A 169 -3.22 11.54 -0.47
N TRP A 170 -4.48 11.73 -0.86
CA TRP A 170 -5.08 10.99 -1.96
C TRP A 170 -4.47 11.34 -3.33
N GLU A 171 -4.10 12.59 -3.54
CA GLU A 171 -3.52 13.11 -4.79
C GLU A 171 -2.20 12.44 -5.13
N GLN A 172 -1.47 12.00 -4.12
CA GLN A 172 -0.21 11.29 -4.27
C GLN A 172 -0.37 9.99 -5.07
N ASN A 173 -1.51 9.31 -4.94
CA ASN A 173 -1.77 8.08 -5.70
C ASN A 173 -1.70 8.33 -7.22
N LEU A 174 -2.26 9.46 -7.69
CA LEU A 174 -2.22 9.82 -9.11
C LEU A 174 -0.81 10.19 -9.59
N GLU A 175 -0.05 10.91 -8.76
CA GLU A 175 1.33 11.25 -9.06
C GLU A 175 2.21 9.99 -9.15
N LEU A 176 2.06 9.08 -8.21
CA LEU A 176 2.78 7.81 -8.13
C LEU A 176 2.45 6.85 -9.27
N MET A 177 1.19 6.82 -9.73
CA MET A 177 0.75 5.98 -10.85
C MET A 177 1.11 6.56 -12.23
N SER A 178 1.68 7.76 -12.29
CA SER A 178 2.04 8.44 -13.54
C SER A 178 3.12 7.65 -14.31
N SER A 179 3.04 7.66 -15.64
CA SER A 179 4.10 7.15 -16.52
C SER A 179 5.38 7.99 -16.47
N ASN A 180 5.31 9.22 -15.97
CA ASN A 180 6.42 10.16 -15.91
C ASN A 180 7.19 10.03 -14.58
N ALA A 181 8.47 9.63 -14.66
CA ALA A 181 9.34 9.46 -13.50
C ALA A 181 9.48 10.73 -12.64
N ASN A 182 9.57 11.91 -13.27
CA ASN A 182 9.65 13.16 -12.53
C ASN A 182 8.37 13.43 -11.73
N ARG A 183 7.21 13.02 -12.25
CA ARG A 183 5.95 13.15 -11.54
C ARG A 183 5.91 12.23 -10.32
N ARG A 184 6.31 10.96 -10.48
CA ARG A 184 6.38 10.00 -9.37
C ARG A 184 7.34 10.46 -8.29
N ARG A 185 8.54 10.96 -8.67
CA ARG A 185 9.54 11.50 -7.73
C ARG A 185 9.07 12.76 -6.99
N ASN A 186 8.16 13.53 -7.57
CA ASN A 186 7.60 14.73 -6.95
C ASN A 186 6.42 14.44 -6.03
N ALA A 187 5.91 13.22 -5.99
CA ALA A 187 4.92 12.83 -5.00
C ALA A 187 5.49 12.96 -3.58
N ASP A 188 4.75 13.60 -2.68
CA ASP A 188 5.28 13.94 -1.35
C ASP A 188 5.56 12.68 -0.53
N SER A 189 4.76 11.62 -0.69
CA SER A 189 5.03 10.33 -0.05
C SER A 189 6.30 9.65 -0.57
N PHE A 190 6.60 9.77 -1.88
CA PHE A 190 7.88 9.32 -2.44
C PHE A 190 9.04 10.07 -1.80
N ARG A 191 8.97 11.42 -1.80
CA ARG A 191 10.00 12.30 -1.23
C ARG A 191 10.22 12.03 0.26
N MET A 192 9.14 11.78 0.99
CA MET A 192 9.21 11.45 2.42
C MET A 192 10.00 10.16 2.66
N VAL A 193 9.68 9.09 1.94
CA VAL A 193 10.36 7.80 2.14
C VAL A 193 11.82 7.90 1.68
N GLU A 194 12.10 8.54 0.54
CA GLU A 194 13.48 8.79 0.08
C GLU A 194 14.29 9.58 1.11
N GLU A 195 13.71 10.63 1.70
CA GLU A 195 14.38 11.42 2.74
C GLU A 195 14.60 10.61 4.02
N ALA A 196 13.65 9.78 4.43
CA ALA A 196 13.83 8.88 5.57
C ALA A 196 14.94 7.86 5.32
N MET A 197 15.05 7.30 4.11
CA MET A 197 16.15 6.41 3.72
C MET A 197 17.51 7.11 3.82
N ARG A 198 17.56 8.35 3.35
CA ARG A 198 18.78 9.19 3.42
C ARG A 198 19.17 9.49 4.88
N GLN A 199 18.21 9.89 5.73
CA GLN A 199 18.44 10.17 7.14
C GLN A 199 18.82 8.92 7.93
N ALA A 200 18.27 7.76 7.58
CA ALA A 200 18.66 6.47 8.16
C ALA A 200 20.09 6.07 7.83
N GLY A 201 20.67 6.67 6.77
CA GLY A 201 22.03 6.40 6.33
C GLY A 201 22.16 5.12 5.50
N ILE A 202 21.13 4.75 4.76
CA ILE A 202 21.16 3.57 3.89
C ILE A 202 22.22 3.74 2.80
N GLY A 203 23.17 2.83 2.76
CA GLY A 203 24.24 2.82 1.77
C GLY A 203 23.74 2.34 0.39
N LYS A 204 24.42 2.82 -0.67
CA LYS A 204 24.02 2.51 -2.06
C LYS A 204 23.96 1.01 -2.36
N ASP A 205 24.90 0.24 -1.80
CA ASP A 205 25.05 -1.19 -2.09
C ASP A 205 24.48 -2.08 -0.97
N GLU A 206 23.84 -1.49 0.04
CA GLU A 206 23.18 -2.23 1.10
C GLU A 206 21.81 -2.69 0.63
N PRO A 207 21.49 -4.00 0.74
CA PRO A 207 20.21 -4.53 0.27
C PRO A 207 19.04 -3.97 1.06
N VAL A 208 17.99 -3.55 0.34
CA VAL A 208 16.78 -2.96 0.89
C VAL A 208 15.56 -3.79 0.46
N ALA A 209 14.73 -4.14 1.42
CA ALA A 209 13.37 -4.62 1.20
C ALA A 209 12.36 -3.52 1.54
N LEU A 210 11.37 -3.34 0.68
CA LEU A 210 10.25 -2.43 0.91
C LEU A 210 8.96 -3.24 1.05
N VAL A 211 8.19 -2.96 2.08
CA VAL A 211 6.85 -3.58 2.27
C VAL A 211 5.83 -2.45 2.39
N GLY A 212 4.89 -2.41 1.45
CA GLY A 212 3.91 -1.34 1.36
C GLY A 212 2.48 -1.82 1.16
N HIS A 213 1.53 -1.11 1.77
CA HIS A 213 0.10 -1.32 1.61
C HIS A 213 -0.52 -0.15 0.87
N SER A 214 -1.42 -0.44 -0.08
CA SER A 214 -2.15 0.61 -0.81
C SER A 214 -1.19 1.64 -1.42
N GLN A 215 -1.30 2.92 -1.10
CA GLN A 215 -0.36 3.96 -1.53
C GLN A 215 1.10 3.61 -1.16
N GLY A 216 1.33 3.01 0.01
CA GLY A 216 2.68 2.60 0.42
C GLY A 216 3.32 1.59 -0.52
N GLY A 217 2.52 0.69 -1.12
CA GLY A 217 3.01 -0.23 -2.15
C GLY A 217 3.29 0.47 -3.48
N ILE A 218 2.51 1.50 -3.83
CA ILE A 218 2.79 2.32 -5.03
C ILE A 218 4.10 3.10 -4.82
N VAL A 219 4.31 3.67 -3.63
CA VAL A 219 5.58 4.32 -3.26
C VAL A 219 6.75 3.35 -3.38
N ALA A 220 6.63 2.13 -2.83
CA ALA A 220 7.67 1.11 -2.91
C ALA A 220 8.03 0.76 -4.36
N ALA A 221 7.02 0.57 -5.22
CA ALA A 221 7.22 0.32 -6.64
C ALA A 221 7.88 1.50 -7.38
N ALA A 222 7.46 2.73 -7.05
CA ALA A 222 8.05 3.94 -7.63
C ALA A 222 9.52 4.12 -7.19
N LEU A 223 9.85 3.91 -5.92
CA LEU A 223 11.21 3.95 -5.40
C LEU A 223 12.11 2.94 -6.11
N ALA A 224 11.66 1.68 -6.23
CA ALA A 224 12.41 0.64 -6.93
C ALA A 224 12.63 0.98 -8.42
N SER A 225 11.66 1.62 -9.05
CA SER A 225 11.74 2.04 -10.46
C SER A 225 12.71 3.20 -10.67
N ASP A 226 12.61 4.22 -9.81
CA ASP A 226 13.20 5.54 -10.08
C ASP A 226 14.48 5.81 -9.28
N LEU A 227 14.81 5.01 -8.24
CA LEU A 227 16.03 5.12 -7.44
C LEU A 227 17.01 3.94 -7.64
N LYS A 228 16.85 3.17 -8.70
CA LYS A 228 17.67 1.98 -9.01
C LYS A 228 19.18 2.21 -9.08
N ASP A 229 19.58 3.46 -9.33
CA ASP A 229 20.99 3.87 -9.40
C ASP A 229 21.51 4.44 -8.07
N SER A 230 20.61 4.71 -7.13
CA SER A 230 20.92 5.29 -5.81
C SER A 230 20.88 4.28 -4.68
N TYR A 231 20.01 3.27 -4.76
CA TYR A 231 19.81 2.25 -3.73
C TYR A 231 19.70 0.84 -4.33
N ALA A 232 20.14 -0.15 -3.59
CA ALA A 232 19.97 -1.57 -3.91
C ALA A 232 18.61 -2.07 -3.38
N ILE A 233 17.52 -1.66 -4.04
CA ILE A 233 16.18 -2.15 -3.69
C ILE A 233 16.01 -3.53 -4.33
N ASP A 234 16.21 -4.57 -3.53
CA ASP A 234 16.28 -5.94 -4.00
C ASP A 234 14.93 -6.66 -3.94
N HIS A 235 14.05 -6.29 -2.99
CA HIS A 235 12.72 -6.88 -2.87
C HIS A 235 11.65 -5.84 -2.54
N VAL A 236 10.54 -5.91 -3.26
CA VAL A 236 9.33 -5.10 -3.02
C VAL A 236 8.17 -6.03 -2.73
N VAL A 237 7.51 -5.83 -1.60
CA VAL A 237 6.24 -6.49 -1.26
C VAL A 237 5.14 -5.45 -1.29
N THR A 238 4.10 -5.71 -2.07
CA THR A 238 2.95 -4.82 -2.17
C THR A 238 1.66 -5.55 -1.77
N ALA A 239 0.81 -4.88 -1.04
CA ALA A 239 -0.50 -5.39 -0.66
C ALA A 239 -1.59 -4.41 -1.13
N GLY A 240 -2.48 -4.86 -2.01
CA GLY A 240 -3.58 -4.06 -2.52
C GLY A 240 -3.15 -2.78 -3.26
N SER A 241 -2.09 -2.86 -4.08
CA SER A 241 -1.49 -1.69 -4.71
C SER A 241 -1.47 -1.80 -6.23
N PRO A 242 -1.88 -0.76 -6.98
CA PRO A 242 -1.85 -0.74 -8.44
C PRO A 242 -0.43 -0.47 -8.94
N VAL A 243 0.37 -1.51 -9.18
CA VAL A 243 1.80 -1.40 -9.47
C VAL A 243 2.26 -1.99 -10.81
N ALA A 244 1.37 -2.63 -11.56
CA ALA A 244 1.72 -3.34 -12.79
C ALA A 244 2.41 -2.48 -13.87
N ASN A 245 2.21 -1.16 -13.85
CA ASN A 245 2.76 -0.22 -14.82
C ASN A 245 4.09 0.42 -14.40
N HIS A 246 4.63 0.06 -13.24
CA HIS A 246 5.90 0.61 -12.78
C HIS A 246 7.07 -0.10 -13.47
N PRO A 247 8.06 0.65 -14.02
CA PRO A 247 9.22 0.06 -14.67
C PRO A 247 10.27 -0.44 -13.67
N ILE A 248 9.86 -1.36 -12.79
CA ILE A 248 10.72 -1.96 -11.78
C ILE A 248 11.82 -2.77 -12.50
N PRO A 249 13.10 -2.61 -12.13
CA PRO A 249 14.18 -3.35 -12.76
C PRO A 249 14.01 -4.87 -12.61
N PRO A 250 14.35 -5.68 -13.64
CA PRO A 250 14.20 -7.15 -13.58
C PRO A 250 15.01 -7.83 -12.45
N LYS A 251 16.04 -7.17 -11.92
CA LYS A 251 16.82 -7.67 -10.78
C LYS A 251 16.08 -7.56 -9.44
N THR A 252 15.10 -6.67 -9.35
CA THR A 252 14.30 -6.47 -8.13
C THR A 252 13.18 -7.50 -8.10
N TRP A 253 13.10 -8.26 -7.03
CA TRP A 253 12.00 -9.20 -6.81
C TRP A 253 10.75 -8.46 -6.32
N VAL A 254 9.61 -8.86 -6.80
CA VAL A 254 8.32 -8.26 -6.46
C VAL A 254 7.34 -9.33 -6.01
N THR A 255 6.81 -9.18 -4.82
CA THR A 255 5.70 -10.01 -4.30
C THR A 255 4.47 -9.13 -4.18
N SER A 256 3.56 -9.24 -5.14
CA SER A 256 2.27 -8.54 -5.12
C SER A 256 1.20 -9.41 -4.50
N ILE A 257 0.49 -8.89 -3.50
CA ILE A 257 -0.59 -9.59 -2.82
C ILE A 257 -1.89 -8.85 -3.12
N GLU A 258 -2.81 -9.53 -3.77
CA GLU A 258 -4.06 -8.97 -4.29
C GLU A 258 -5.26 -9.78 -3.77
N ILE A 259 -6.36 -9.11 -3.49
CA ILE A 259 -7.64 -9.75 -3.17
C ILE A 259 -8.55 -9.62 -4.38
N GLU A 260 -9.15 -10.72 -4.85
CA GLU A 260 -9.94 -10.74 -6.10
C GLU A 260 -11.16 -9.82 -6.06
N ASP A 261 -11.73 -9.62 -4.89
CA ASP A 261 -12.93 -8.78 -4.69
C ASP A 261 -12.57 -7.31 -4.40
N GLU A 262 -11.27 -6.98 -4.40
CA GLU A 262 -10.74 -5.65 -4.18
C GLU A 262 -10.40 -4.99 -5.51
N LEU A 263 -10.72 -3.71 -5.65
CA LEU A 263 -10.51 -2.98 -6.89
C LEU A 263 -9.23 -2.14 -6.92
N VAL A 264 -8.66 -1.80 -5.75
CA VAL A 264 -7.53 -0.85 -5.69
C VAL A 264 -6.33 -1.38 -6.47
N ALA A 265 -5.97 -2.64 -6.30
CA ALA A 265 -4.88 -3.26 -7.05
C ALA A 265 -5.08 -3.23 -8.58
N SER A 266 -6.33 -3.20 -9.04
CA SER A 266 -6.70 -3.18 -10.46
C SER A 266 -6.81 -1.78 -11.06
N LEU A 267 -6.60 -0.72 -10.29
CA LEU A 267 -6.78 0.67 -10.75
C LEU A 267 -5.76 1.07 -11.82
N ASP A 268 -4.64 0.40 -11.92
CA ASP A 268 -3.66 0.64 -12.99
C ASP A 268 -4.09 0.08 -14.36
N GLY A 269 -5.16 -0.74 -14.41
CA GLY A 269 -5.68 -1.35 -15.63
C GLY A 269 -4.72 -2.36 -16.27
N GLY A 270 -3.63 -2.70 -15.61
CA GLY A 270 -2.60 -3.62 -16.03
C GLY A 270 -2.75 -5.02 -15.44
N ARG A 271 -1.91 -5.92 -15.92
CA ARG A 271 -1.61 -7.19 -15.25
C ARG A 271 -0.18 -7.13 -14.77
N ASN A 272 0.07 -7.59 -13.58
CA ASN A 272 1.42 -7.76 -13.10
C ASN A 272 2.24 -8.63 -14.07
N PRO A 273 3.52 -8.34 -14.27
CA PRO A 273 4.40 -9.19 -15.04
C PRO A 273 4.37 -10.64 -14.54
N SER A 274 4.41 -11.59 -15.46
CA SER A 274 4.51 -13.02 -15.15
C SER A 274 5.95 -13.47 -15.39
N THR A 275 6.81 -13.23 -14.42
CA THR A 275 8.24 -13.61 -14.45
C THR A 275 8.60 -14.35 -13.16
N GLU A 276 9.78 -14.95 -13.12
CA GLU A 276 10.29 -15.59 -11.92
C GLU A 276 10.47 -14.59 -10.77
N GLN A 277 10.84 -13.34 -11.09
CA GLN A 277 11.08 -12.28 -10.11
C GLN A 277 9.81 -11.51 -9.72
N TRP A 278 8.66 -11.81 -10.34
CA TRP A 278 7.40 -11.16 -9.99
C TRP A 278 6.32 -12.18 -9.68
N LEU A 279 6.09 -12.40 -8.40
CA LEU A 279 5.02 -13.25 -7.88
C LEU A 279 3.77 -12.41 -7.62
N THR A 280 2.63 -12.88 -8.09
CA THR A 280 1.32 -12.35 -7.68
C THR A 280 0.58 -13.41 -6.88
N VAL A 281 0.39 -13.15 -5.59
CA VAL A 281 -0.46 -13.95 -4.70
C VAL A 281 -1.87 -13.38 -4.76
N ARG A 282 -2.83 -14.19 -5.20
CA ARG A 282 -4.25 -13.80 -5.24
C ARG A 282 -5.04 -14.54 -4.20
N GLY A 283 -5.71 -13.78 -3.34
CA GLY A 283 -6.66 -14.30 -2.36
C GLY A 283 -8.08 -13.95 -2.75
N LYS A 284 -9.01 -14.73 -2.23
CA LYS A 284 -10.43 -14.44 -2.31
C LYS A 284 -11.02 -14.44 -0.91
N VAL A 285 -11.75 -13.40 -0.56
CA VAL A 285 -12.49 -13.36 0.71
C VAL A 285 -13.84 -14.05 0.50
N THR A 286 -14.05 -15.15 1.19
CA THR A 286 -15.32 -15.89 1.13
C THR A 286 -15.89 -16.07 2.52
N GLN A 287 -17.20 -15.85 2.66
CA GLN A 287 -17.94 -16.26 3.86
C GLN A 287 -18.59 -17.62 3.60
N THR A 288 -18.22 -18.62 4.39
CA THR A 288 -18.77 -19.96 4.28
C THR A 288 -19.39 -20.36 5.60
N THR A 289 -20.64 -20.87 5.57
CA THR A 289 -21.33 -21.32 6.77
C THR A 289 -20.58 -22.49 7.43
N GLY A 290 -20.36 -22.40 8.75
CA GLY A 290 -19.67 -23.43 9.54
C GLY A 290 -18.14 -23.31 9.52
N VAL A 291 -17.60 -22.30 8.89
CA VAL A 291 -16.16 -21.97 8.93
C VAL A 291 -15.99 -20.71 9.75
N THR A 292 -15.20 -20.79 10.81
CA THR A 292 -14.66 -19.61 11.49
C THR A 292 -13.32 -19.31 10.87
N PRO A 293 -13.18 -18.18 10.15
CA PRO A 293 -11.92 -17.85 9.50
C PRO A 293 -10.82 -17.55 10.52
N PRO A 294 -9.54 -17.63 10.12
CA PRO A 294 -8.46 -17.14 10.94
C PRO A 294 -8.65 -15.65 11.18
N THR A 295 -8.50 -15.23 12.41
CA THR A 295 -8.62 -13.81 12.82
C THR A 295 -7.23 -13.25 13.04
N VAL A 296 -6.94 -12.13 12.40
CA VAL A 296 -5.76 -11.33 12.73
C VAL A 296 -6.14 -10.40 13.88
N ASN A 297 -5.54 -10.65 15.05
CA ASN A 297 -5.80 -9.88 16.26
C ASN A 297 -5.16 -8.49 16.20
N ALA A 298 -5.58 -7.58 17.10
CA ALA A 298 -5.03 -6.22 17.17
C ALA A 298 -3.51 -6.19 17.45
N ASP A 299 -2.99 -7.19 18.17
CA ASP A 299 -1.56 -7.34 18.45
C ASP A 299 -0.76 -7.94 17.28
N GLY A 300 -1.43 -8.25 16.16
CA GLY A 300 -0.81 -8.84 14.98
C GLY A 300 -0.72 -10.37 15.02
N SER A 301 -1.09 -11.02 16.11
CA SER A 301 -1.17 -12.47 16.17
C SER A 301 -2.31 -13.00 15.28
N CYS A 302 -2.17 -14.23 14.82
CA CYS A 302 -3.22 -14.91 14.07
C CYS A 302 -3.86 -15.99 14.95
N THR A 303 -5.17 -15.88 15.16
CA THR A 303 -5.95 -16.97 15.76
C THR A 303 -6.37 -17.91 14.62
N PRO A 304 -5.98 -19.20 14.67
CA PRO A 304 -6.38 -20.17 13.66
C PRO A 304 -7.89 -20.25 13.51
N GLY A 305 -8.35 -20.35 12.28
CA GLY A 305 -9.75 -20.62 11.99
C GLY A 305 -10.16 -22.02 12.42
N GLN A 306 -11.44 -22.20 12.64
CA GLN A 306 -12.02 -23.52 12.93
C GLN A 306 -12.99 -23.87 11.80
N ASN A 307 -12.94 -25.12 11.38
CA ASN A 307 -13.88 -25.66 10.42
C ASN A 307 -14.75 -26.72 11.11
N THR A 308 -16.02 -26.41 11.25
CA THR A 308 -17.04 -27.36 11.73
C THR A 308 -17.90 -27.88 10.56
N GLY A 309 -17.59 -27.49 9.32
CA GLY A 309 -18.25 -27.93 8.10
C GLY A 309 -17.53 -29.06 7.37
N SER A 310 -17.98 -29.41 6.17
CA SER A 310 -17.36 -30.44 5.34
C SER A 310 -15.97 -30.01 4.83
N ALA A 311 -15.07 -30.96 4.64
CA ALA A 311 -13.68 -30.72 4.22
C ALA A 311 -13.55 -29.94 2.88
N GLU A 312 -14.57 -29.97 2.03
CA GLU A 312 -14.59 -29.28 0.73
C GLU A 312 -14.67 -27.75 0.85
N SER A 313 -15.10 -27.22 2.01
CA SER A 313 -15.19 -25.77 2.25
C SER A 313 -13.88 -25.12 2.70
N ASN A 314 -12.80 -25.88 2.85
CA ASN A 314 -11.60 -25.45 3.56
C ASN A 314 -10.62 -24.58 2.76
N TYR A 315 -10.71 -24.52 1.42
CA TYR A 315 -9.59 -24.05 0.62
C TYR A 315 -9.94 -23.07 -0.50
N ALA A 316 -11.05 -22.40 -0.44
CA ALA A 316 -11.41 -21.40 -1.44
C ALA A 316 -10.85 -19.99 -1.08
N GLY A 317 -9.55 -19.91 -0.77
CA GLY A 317 -8.90 -18.63 -0.50
C GLY A 317 -8.77 -18.25 0.97
N ALA A 318 -8.27 -17.05 1.25
CA ALA A 318 -8.16 -16.53 2.61
C ALA A 318 -9.55 -16.24 3.19
N LEU A 319 -9.90 -16.97 4.25
CA LEU A 319 -11.13 -16.74 4.99
C LEU A 319 -10.84 -15.76 6.12
N VAL A 320 -11.47 -14.59 6.10
CA VAL A 320 -11.38 -13.59 7.18
C VAL A 320 -12.79 -13.26 7.65
N ALA A 321 -13.04 -13.35 8.94
CA ALA A 321 -14.31 -12.94 9.50
C ALA A 321 -14.41 -11.41 9.52
N ASP A 322 -15.45 -10.90 8.89
CA ASP A 322 -15.88 -9.54 9.15
C ASP A 322 -16.73 -9.53 10.42
N ALA A 323 -16.50 -8.54 11.28
CA ALA A 323 -17.41 -8.32 12.39
C ALA A 323 -18.83 -8.10 11.84
N PRO A 324 -19.87 -8.73 12.42
CA PRO A 324 -21.22 -8.75 11.82
C PRO A 324 -21.86 -7.39 11.56
N LYS A 325 -21.28 -6.32 12.10
CA LYS A 325 -21.81 -4.95 12.01
C LYS A 325 -20.91 -3.96 11.28
N THR A 326 -19.67 -4.32 10.97
CA THR A 326 -18.76 -3.48 10.22
C THR A 326 -18.59 -4.09 8.82
N LYS A 327 -19.04 -3.37 7.81
CA LYS A 327 -18.71 -3.70 6.43
C LYS A 327 -17.24 -3.33 6.21
N GLU A 328 -16.34 -4.17 6.69
CA GLU A 328 -14.95 -4.04 6.32
C GLU A 328 -14.76 -4.45 4.88
N ILE A 329 -14.06 -3.66 4.14
CA ILE A 329 -13.76 -3.95 2.75
C ILE A 329 -12.48 -4.77 2.65
N SER A 330 -12.42 -5.59 1.63
CA SER A 330 -11.30 -6.51 1.36
C SER A 330 -9.96 -5.81 1.04
N HIS A 331 -9.95 -4.48 0.98
CA HIS A 331 -8.73 -3.69 0.80
C HIS A 331 -7.84 -3.61 2.07
N TRP A 332 -8.36 -3.92 3.24
CA TRP A 332 -7.58 -3.83 4.48
C TRP A 332 -6.43 -4.83 4.51
N LEU A 333 -5.31 -4.39 5.07
CA LEU A 333 -4.06 -5.17 5.08
C LEU A 333 -4.22 -6.56 5.72
N LYS A 334 -5.13 -6.71 6.70
CA LYS A 334 -5.42 -8.01 7.33
C LYS A 334 -5.84 -9.09 6.34
N TYR A 335 -6.57 -8.74 5.28
CA TYR A 335 -7.00 -9.68 4.25
C TYR A 335 -5.83 -10.11 3.38
N HIS A 336 -4.96 -9.19 3.01
CA HIS A 336 -3.74 -9.48 2.26
C HIS A 336 -2.78 -10.34 3.08
N GLN A 337 -2.65 -10.05 4.38
CA GLN A 337 -1.85 -10.86 5.30
C GLN A 337 -2.37 -12.30 5.39
N ALA A 338 -3.68 -12.48 5.51
CA ALA A 338 -4.31 -13.79 5.54
C ALA A 338 -4.12 -14.53 4.21
N ALA A 339 -4.27 -13.85 3.06
CA ALA A 339 -4.05 -14.42 1.73
C ALA A 339 -2.60 -14.91 1.57
N TYR A 340 -1.62 -14.12 2.00
CA TYR A 340 -0.22 -14.52 1.92
C TYR A 340 0.11 -15.70 2.83
N ARG A 341 -0.37 -15.72 4.06
CA ARG A 341 -0.20 -16.88 4.97
C ARG A 341 -0.80 -18.14 4.39
N ASN A 342 -2.01 -18.05 3.83
CA ASN A 342 -2.62 -19.20 3.16
C ASN A 342 -1.79 -19.70 1.97
N ALA A 343 -1.24 -18.81 1.16
CA ALA A 343 -0.36 -19.18 0.05
C ALA A 343 0.94 -19.85 0.54
N THR A 344 1.50 -19.40 1.66
CA THR A 344 2.65 -20.04 2.31
C THR A 344 2.30 -21.45 2.79
N ASP A 345 1.15 -21.62 3.44
CA ASP A 345 0.69 -22.92 3.95
C ASP A 345 0.44 -23.94 2.82
N LEU A 346 0.08 -23.48 1.63
CA LEU A 346 -0.08 -24.33 0.44
C LEU A 346 1.25 -24.86 -0.13
N GLY A 347 2.39 -24.33 0.29
CA GLY A 347 3.72 -24.81 -0.08
C GLY A 347 4.05 -24.59 -1.56
N SER A 348 3.65 -23.48 -2.15
CA SER A 348 3.98 -23.15 -3.54
C SER A 348 5.49 -22.89 -3.68
N PRO A 349 6.21 -23.58 -4.61
CA PRO A 349 7.64 -23.33 -4.83
C PRO A 349 7.97 -21.87 -5.19
N ALA A 350 7.07 -21.17 -5.87
CA ALA A 350 7.24 -19.76 -6.21
C ALA A 350 7.15 -18.87 -4.95
N VAL A 351 6.19 -19.16 -4.07
CA VAL A 351 6.07 -18.44 -2.78
C VAL A 351 7.32 -18.68 -1.93
N ASP A 352 7.80 -19.94 -1.86
CA ASP A 352 9.00 -20.29 -1.12
C ASP A 352 10.25 -19.62 -1.68
N ALA A 353 10.36 -19.47 -2.99
CA ALA A 353 11.49 -18.78 -3.63
C ALA A 353 11.50 -17.28 -3.28
N HIS A 354 10.34 -16.62 -3.36
CA HIS A 354 10.18 -15.22 -2.98
C HIS A 354 10.42 -14.99 -1.49
N GLU A 355 9.91 -15.88 -0.65
CA GLU A 355 10.12 -15.84 0.80
C GLU A 355 11.61 -15.94 1.14
N ARG A 356 12.33 -16.92 0.56
CA ARG A 356 13.79 -17.07 0.77
C ARG A 356 14.57 -15.84 0.31
N HIS A 357 14.22 -15.28 -0.87
CA HIS A 357 14.90 -14.07 -1.36
C HIS A 357 14.67 -12.89 -0.43
N PHE A 358 13.44 -12.69 0.05
CA PHE A 358 13.12 -11.66 1.01
C PHE A 358 13.90 -11.85 2.32
N GLN A 359 13.91 -13.07 2.85
CA GLN A 359 14.60 -13.40 4.10
C GLN A 359 16.11 -13.12 4.02
N GLN A 360 16.76 -13.31 2.88
CA GLN A 360 18.19 -13.03 2.70
C GLN A 360 18.54 -11.57 2.96
N ILE A 361 17.60 -10.63 2.82
CA ILE A 361 17.84 -9.20 3.06
C ILE A 361 17.82 -8.90 4.55
N ILE A 362 16.98 -9.59 5.30
CA ILE A 362 16.72 -9.36 6.73
C ILE A 362 17.18 -10.53 7.62
N ASP A 363 18.02 -11.43 7.11
CA ASP A 363 18.56 -12.51 7.91
C ASP A 363 19.48 -11.95 9.00
N GLY A 364 19.38 -12.54 10.22
CA GLY A 364 20.24 -12.13 11.33
C GLY A 364 19.54 -11.30 12.40
N GLU A 365 20.21 -10.30 12.93
CA GLU A 365 19.78 -9.56 14.13
C GLU A 365 19.18 -8.19 13.76
N LEU A 366 17.99 -7.90 14.24
CA LEU A 366 17.44 -6.54 14.20
C LEU A 366 18.26 -5.64 15.14
N ILE A 367 18.94 -4.65 14.59
CA ILE A 367 19.77 -3.70 15.33
C ILE A 367 18.92 -2.57 15.90
N ASP A 368 18.12 -1.95 15.05
CA ASP A 368 17.19 -0.89 15.47
C ASP A 368 15.97 -0.80 14.56
N THR A 369 14.90 -0.22 15.10
CA THR A 369 13.73 0.25 14.35
C THR A 369 13.60 1.73 14.59
N ARG A 370 13.69 2.53 13.54
CA ARG A 370 13.48 3.99 13.57
C ARG A 370 12.18 4.33 12.89
N TYR A 371 11.48 5.29 13.45
CA TYR A 371 10.24 5.79 12.89
C TYR A 371 10.46 7.20 12.35
N TYR A 372 9.96 7.46 11.15
CA TYR A 372 10.05 8.77 10.49
C TYR A 372 8.66 9.29 10.21
N GLU A 373 8.44 10.54 10.57
CA GLU A 373 7.18 11.24 10.38
C GLU A 373 7.36 12.38 9.38
N GLY A 374 6.42 12.49 8.44
CA GLY A 374 6.38 13.55 7.43
C GLY A 374 5.28 14.56 7.69
N ARG A 375 5.54 15.84 7.42
CA ARG A 375 4.54 16.92 7.44
C ARG A 375 4.75 17.85 6.27
N MET A 376 3.63 18.24 5.67
CA MET A 376 3.58 19.26 4.64
C MET A 376 3.29 20.63 5.27
N SER A 377 3.87 21.69 4.72
CA SER A 377 3.61 23.07 5.14
C SER A 377 3.81 24.04 3.99
N HIS A 378 3.30 25.24 4.14
CA HIS A 378 3.65 26.38 3.26
C HIS A 378 5.04 26.92 3.65
N ASP A 379 5.75 27.45 2.64
CA ASP A 379 7.03 28.16 2.85
C ASP A 379 6.81 29.46 3.64
#